data_93049c4b029d0023abad9f671b2c56ed
#
_entry.id   93049c4b029d0023abad9f671b2c56ed
#
_cell.length_a   1.000
_cell.length_b   1.000
_cell.length_c   1.000
_cell.angle_alpha   90.00
_cell.angle_beta   90.00
_cell.angle_gamma   90.00
#
_symmetry.space_group_name_H-M   'P 1'
#
loop_
_entity.id
_entity.type
_entity.pdbx_description
1 polymer ?
#
loop_
_entity_poly.entity_id
_entity_poly.type
_entity_poly.pdbx_seq_one_letter_code
_entity_poly.pdbx_strand_id
1 'polypeptide(L)'
;MALFDKTTSETKSTAKSDTSMKDLYADNAKPAKGKSVTKPSARRHSQAYRVLVKPIITEKGTALAADSKYLFAVELKANKISVAKAIEDVYGIKPAKVNMVRMEGKTKVRGRIVGKRKDWKKAIVTLPAGKTINVYEGV
;
A
#
# COMPACT_ATOMS: atom_id res chain seq x y z
N MET A 1 -44.99 44.35 22.28
CA MET A 1 -45.11 45.55 21.43
C MET A 1 -44.55 45.19 20.10
N ALA A 2 -45.45 44.91 19.26
CA ALA A 2 -45.85 45.59 18.01
C ALA A 2 -44.96 45.19 16.86
N LEU A 3 -45.41 44.27 15.96
CA LEU A 3 -46.32 44.44 14.84
C LEU A 3 -45.76 45.25 13.66
N PHE A 4 -45.67 44.61 12.53
CA PHE A 4 -46.27 44.93 11.23
C PHE A 4 -45.43 44.21 10.15
N ASP A 5 -45.83 43.17 9.45
CA ASP A 5 -46.90 42.96 8.50
C ASP A 5 -46.90 43.92 7.31
N LYS A 6 -46.72 43.36 6.12
CA LYS A 6 -47.45 43.63 4.87
C LYS A 6 -46.59 43.19 3.66
N THR A 7 -46.98 42.09 3.06
CA THR A 7 -47.89 41.85 1.93
C THR A 7 -47.65 42.64 0.64
N THR A 8 -47.72 41.83 -0.39
CA THR A 8 -48.32 42.13 -1.73
C THR A 8 -47.34 42.62 -2.78
N SER A 9 -47.26 42.20 -3.98
CA SER A 9 -48.07 41.45 -4.93
C SER A 9 -47.32 41.32 -6.24
N GLU A 10 -47.53 40.20 -6.93
CA GLU A 10 -47.81 40.03 -8.35
C GLU A 10 -47.32 41.08 -9.37
N THR A 11 -46.64 40.58 -10.36
CA THR A 11 -47.12 40.53 -11.78
C THR A 11 -46.08 39.86 -12.63
N LYS A 12 -46.31 38.71 -13.17
CA LYS A 12 -46.74 38.30 -14.47
C LYS A 12 -46.22 39.14 -15.67
N SER A 13 -45.26 38.59 -16.43
CA SER A 13 -45.29 38.68 -17.87
C SER A 13 -44.38 37.64 -18.54
N THR A 14 -44.99 36.87 -19.36
CA THR A 14 -44.57 36.01 -20.43
C THR A 14 -43.67 36.69 -21.46
N ALA A 15 -42.58 36.05 -21.87
CA ALA A 15 -42.04 36.08 -23.23
C ALA A 15 -41.07 34.90 -23.36
N LYS A 16 -41.51 33.82 -24.00
CA LYS A 16 -41.20 33.34 -25.38
C LYS A 16 -39.69 33.26 -25.67
N SER A 17 -39.19 32.00 -25.61
CA SER A 17 -38.63 31.26 -26.75
C SER A 17 -37.62 32.01 -27.62
N ASP A 18 -36.35 31.64 -27.45
CA ASP A 18 -35.44 31.41 -28.55
C ASP A 18 -34.37 30.42 -28.07
N THR A 19 -34.74 29.14 -28.10
CA THR A 19 -33.81 28.04 -27.99
C THR A 19 -33.04 27.95 -29.29
N SER A 20 -31.89 28.60 -29.33
CA SER A 20 -30.96 28.51 -30.42
C SER A 20 -30.53 27.06 -30.60
N MET A 21 -30.67 26.55 -31.81
CA MET A 21 -30.27 25.20 -32.24
C MET A 21 -28.78 24.90 -32.06
N LYS A 22 -28.02 25.77 -31.39
CA LYS A 22 -26.60 25.57 -31.09
C LYS A 22 -26.36 24.75 -29.81
N ASP A 23 -27.35 24.62 -28.92
CA ASP A 23 -27.16 23.88 -27.67
C ASP A 23 -27.41 22.37 -27.78
N LEU A 24 -27.92 21.91 -28.95
CA LEU A 24 -28.18 20.49 -29.23
C LEU A 24 -26.94 19.69 -29.68
N TYR A 25 -25.81 20.34 -29.93
CA TYR A 25 -24.59 19.67 -30.40
C TYR A 25 -23.41 19.82 -29.44
N ALA A 26 -23.60 20.34 -28.23
CA ALA A 26 -22.52 20.55 -27.25
C ALA A 26 -22.30 19.37 -26.28
N ASP A 27 -23.08 18.29 -26.40
CA ASP A 27 -22.90 17.09 -25.56
C ASP A 27 -22.09 16.00 -26.26
N ASN A 28 -20.94 16.42 -26.82
CA ASN A 28 -19.90 15.44 -27.14
C ASN A 28 -18.92 15.38 -25.94
N ALA A 29 -19.42 14.80 -24.85
CA ALA A 29 -18.62 14.47 -23.69
C ALA A 29 -17.46 13.57 -24.14
N LYS A 30 -16.24 14.10 -24.06
CA LYS A 30 -15.01 13.33 -24.18
C LYS A 30 -15.13 12.09 -23.29
N PRO A 31 -14.89 10.88 -23.83
CA PRO A 31 -14.87 9.71 -22.98
C PRO A 31 -13.80 9.91 -21.91
N ALA A 32 -14.22 9.91 -20.65
CA ALA A 32 -13.33 9.85 -19.52
C ALA A 32 -12.37 8.70 -19.79
N LYS A 33 -11.07 8.99 -19.90
CA LYS A 33 -10.01 7.99 -19.94
C LYS A 33 -10.20 7.09 -18.74
N GLY A 34 -10.85 5.96 -18.94
CA GLY A 34 -10.91 4.88 -17.96
C GLY A 34 -9.49 4.62 -17.54
N LYS A 35 -9.19 4.79 -16.24
CA LYS A 35 -7.96 4.31 -15.66
C LYS A 35 -7.93 2.82 -15.95
N SER A 36 -7.15 2.43 -16.96
CA SER A 36 -6.88 1.02 -17.21
C SER A 36 -6.27 0.48 -15.92
N VAL A 37 -7.02 -0.40 -15.27
CA VAL A 37 -6.48 -1.25 -14.22
C VAL A 37 -5.43 -2.10 -14.89
N THR A 38 -4.18 -1.62 -14.90
CA THR A 38 -3.04 -2.37 -15.40
C THR A 38 -2.90 -3.58 -14.51
N LYS A 39 -3.27 -4.75 -15.05
CA LYS A 39 -2.97 -6.04 -14.45
C LYS A 39 -1.49 -6.03 -14.03
N PRO A 40 -1.16 -6.44 -12.79
CA PRO A 40 0.23 -6.46 -12.34
C PRO A 40 1.02 -7.36 -13.29
N SER A 41 1.99 -6.79 -13.99
CA SER A 41 2.79 -7.53 -14.94
C SER A 41 3.64 -8.56 -14.18
N ALA A 42 3.61 -9.82 -14.60
CA ALA A 42 4.34 -10.95 -14.00
C ALA A 42 5.86 -10.71 -13.81
N ARG A 43 6.44 -9.71 -14.50
CA ARG A 43 7.85 -9.32 -14.37
C ARG A 43 8.23 -8.64 -13.05
N ARG A 44 7.25 -8.08 -12.31
CA ARG A 44 7.52 -7.38 -11.03
C ARG A 44 7.77 -8.36 -9.89
N HIS A 45 7.14 -9.54 -9.92
CA HIS A 45 7.31 -10.55 -8.88
C HIS A 45 8.73 -11.12 -8.81
N SER A 46 9.46 -11.18 -9.91
CA SER A 46 10.82 -11.76 -9.94
C SER A 46 11.85 -10.99 -9.10
N GLN A 47 11.69 -9.66 -8.94
CA GLN A 47 12.57 -8.85 -8.09
C GLN A 47 12.18 -8.93 -6.62
N ALA A 48 10.88 -9.03 -6.32
CA ALA A 48 10.39 -9.14 -4.96
C ALA A 48 10.93 -10.40 -4.25
N TYR A 49 10.96 -11.54 -4.93
CA TYR A 49 11.49 -12.80 -4.39
C TYR A 49 13.01 -12.78 -4.15
N ARG A 50 13.75 -11.93 -4.84
CA ARG A 50 15.19 -11.73 -4.57
C ARG A 50 15.39 -10.93 -3.27
N VAL A 51 14.51 -9.97 -3.00
CA VAL A 51 14.58 -9.10 -1.83
C VAL A 51 14.06 -9.80 -0.59
N LEU A 52 12.91 -10.47 -0.69
CA LEU A 52 12.26 -11.21 0.39
C LEU A 52 12.68 -12.68 0.32
N VAL A 53 13.54 -13.11 1.24
CA VAL A 53 14.06 -14.49 1.27
C VAL A 53 13.05 -15.42 1.92
N LYS A 54 12.58 -15.10 3.12
CA LYS A 54 11.59 -15.88 3.87
C LYS A 54 10.98 -15.07 5.01
N PRO A 55 9.75 -15.38 5.43
CA PRO A 55 9.21 -14.86 6.69
C PRO A 55 9.94 -15.47 7.89
N ILE A 56 10.00 -14.74 9.00
CA ILE A 56 10.60 -15.20 10.26
C ILE A 56 9.46 -15.44 11.25
N ILE A 57 9.14 -16.71 11.47
CA ILE A 57 8.11 -17.16 12.39
C ILE A 57 8.78 -17.54 13.71
N THR A 58 8.56 -16.74 14.73
CA THR A 58 9.04 -16.96 16.11
C THR A 58 7.94 -16.53 17.08
N GLU A 59 7.95 -17.00 18.31
CA GLU A 59 6.99 -16.57 19.34
C GLU A 59 6.94 -15.03 19.47
N LYS A 60 8.10 -14.40 19.49
CA LYS A 60 8.18 -12.93 19.49
C LYS A 60 7.61 -12.31 18.19
N GLY A 61 7.80 -12.98 17.06
CA GLY A 61 7.23 -12.54 15.77
C GLY A 61 5.71 -12.62 15.78
N THR A 62 5.15 -13.67 16.36
CA THR A 62 3.70 -13.86 16.50
C THR A 62 3.09 -12.80 17.43
N ALA A 63 3.74 -12.49 18.56
CA ALA A 63 3.30 -11.40 19.43
C ALA A 63 3.32 -10.05 18.72
N LEU A 64 4.33 -9.78 17.88
CA LEU A 64 4.41 -8.54 17.09
C LEU A 64 3.35 -8.49 15.98
N ALA A 65 2.87 -9.63 15.49
CA ALA A 65 1.81 -9.67 14.48
C ALA A 65 0.47 -9.11 15.00
N ALA A 66 0.21 -9.21 16.30
CA ALA A 66 -0.92 -8.55 16.96
C ALA A 66 -0.86 -7.01 16.80
N ASP A 67 0.35 -6.45 16.76
CA ASP A 67 0.61 -5.02 16.50
C ASP A 67 0.73 -4.70 15.00
N SER A 68 0.28 -5.58 14.09
CA SER A 68 0.45 -5.46 12.64
C SER A 68 1.91 -5.31 12.20
N LYS A 69 2.86 -5.93 12.93
CA LYS A 69 4.29 -5.93 12.64
C LYS A 69 4.74 -7.33 12.23
N TYR A 70 5.30 -7.45 11.05
CA TYR A 70 5.75 -8.71 10.46
C TYR A 70 7.26 -8.73 10.24
N LEU A 71 7.87 -9.90 10.44
CA LEU A 71 9.30 -10.09 10.36
C LEU A 71 9.67 -10.89 9.10
N PHE A 72 10.59 -10.36 8.31
CA PHE A 72 11.10 -11.02 7.11
C PHE A 72 12.63 -11.08 7.12
N ALA A 73 13.19 -12.23 6.74
CA ALA A 73 14.58 -12.30 6.34
C ALA A 73 14.69 -11.72 4.93
N VAL A 74 15.63 -10.80 4.74
CA VAL A 74 15.82 -10.09 3.49
C VAL A 74 17.27 -10.20 3.01
N GLU A 75 17.51 -9.96 1.73
CA GLU A 75 18.85 -9.94 1.16
C GLU A 75 19.70 -8.87 1.85
N LEU A 76 21.02 -9.16 2.01
CA LEU A 76 21.96 -8.24 2.65
C LEU A 76 22.06 -6.89 1.95
N LYS A 77 21.96 -6.87 0.60
CA LYS A 77 22.01 -5.67 -0.22
C LYS A 77 20.69 -4.87 -0.23
N ALA A 78 19.59 -5.48 0.23
CA ALA A 78 18.29 -4.83 0.22
C ALA A 78 18.24 -3.57 1.10
N ASN A 79 17.52 -2.53 0.64
CA ASN A 79 17.26 -1.30 1.38
C ASN A 79 15.77 -1.20 1.76
N LYS A 80 15.40 -0.19 2.56
CA LYS A 80 14.02 0.01 3.03
C LYS A 80 13.02 0.15 1.87
N ILE A 81 13.40 0.86 0.82
CA ILE A 81 12.53 1.14 -0.34
C ILE A 81 12.29 -0.13 -1.14
N SER A 82 13.33 -0.94 -1.38
CA SER A 82 13.19 -2.21 -2.10
C SER A 82 12.34 -3.21 -1.33
N VAL A 83 12.47 -3.28 0.00
CA VAL A 83 11.62 -4.13 0.84
C VAL A 83 10.16 -3.65 0.82
N ALA A 84 9.92 -2.33 0.89
CA ALA A 84 8.56 -1.78 0.82
C ALA A 84 7.87 -2.13 -0.51
N LYS A 85 8.59 -1.98 -1.63
CA LYS A 85 8.09 -2.36 -2.96
C LYS A 85 7.86 -3.87 -3.09
N ALA A 86 8.78 -4.68 -2.54
CA ALA A 86 8.65 -6.13 -2.58
C ALA A 86 7.42 -6.64 -1.79
N ILE A 87 7.11 -6.04 -0.64
CA ILE A 87 5.89 -6.34 0.13
C ILE A 87 4.64 -5.92 -0.66
N GLU A 88 4.66 -4.76 -1.28
CA GLU A 88 3.55 -4.28 -2.12
C GLU A 88 3.33 -5.20 -3.33
N ASP A 89 4.42 -5.66 -3.98
CA ASP A 89 4.34 -6.55 -5.14
C ASP A 89 3.82 -7.96 -4.78
N VAL A 90 4.23 -8.53 -3.63
CA VAL A 90 3.87 -9.90 -3.22
C VAL A 90 2.51 -9.95 -2.52
N TYR A 91 2.28 -9.04 -1.57
CA TYR A 91 1.08 -9.06 -0.71
C TYR A 91 0.03 -8.02 -1.10
N GLY A 92 0.32 -7.13 -2.05
CA GLY A 92 -0.60 -6.06 -2.48
C GLY A 92 -0.83 -4.98 -1.42
N ILE A 93 -0.02 -4.92 -0.36
CA ILE A 93 -0.19 -4.01 0.76
C ILE A 93 1.04 -3.11 0.87
N LYS A 94 0.86 -1.81 0.77
CA LYS A 94 1.94 -0.85 0.99
C LYS A 94 2.20 -0.71 2.49
N PRO A 95 3.42 -1.01 2.98
CA PRO A 95 3.74 -0.89 4.39
C PRO A 95 3.79 0.58 4.85
N ALA A 96 3.35 0.83 6.10
CA ALA A 96 3.45 2.14 6.72
C ALA A 96 4.89 2.47 7.12
N LYS A 97 5.63 1.49 7.64
CA LYS A 97 7.01 1.65 8.10
C LYS A 97 7.82 0.37 7.89
N VAL A 98 9.08 0.52 7.51
CA VAL A 98 10.04 -0.58 7.39
C VAL A 98 11.29 -0.28 8.20
N ASN A 99 11.58 -1.10 9.19
CA ASN A 99 12.80 -1.04 9.97
C ASN A 99 13.73 -2.18 9.57
N MET A 100 15.01 -1.88 9.36
CA MET A 100 16.01 -2.85 8.94
C MET A 100 16.99 -3.09 10.07
N VAL A 101 17.33 -4.36 10.33
CA VAL A 101 18.32 -4.77 11.31
C VAL A 101 19.30 -5.72 10.65
N ARG A 102 20.58 -5.40 10.69
CA ARG A 102 21.65 -6.31 10.27
C ARG A 102 22.03 -7.20 11.47
N MET A 103 22.04 -8.48 11.24
CA MET A 103 22.40 -9.49 12.23
C MET A 103 23.75 -10.10 11.85
N GLU A 104 24.74 -9.94 12.71
CA GLU A 104 26.04 -10.55 12.48
C GLU A 104 25.99 -12.06 12.78
N GLY A 105 26.73 -12.80 12.00
CA GLY A 105 26.88 -14.24 12.19
C GLY A 105 27.67 -14.56 13.45
N LYS A 106 27.19 -15.52 14.24
CA LYS A 106 27.87 -15.97 15.45
C LYS A 106 29.19 -16.66 15.12
N THR A 107 30.23 -16.41 15.90
CA THR A 107 31.48 -17.15 15.86
C THR A 107 31.24 -18.57 16.35
N LYS A 108 31.78 -19.55 15.65
CA LYS A 108 31.74 -20.98 16.00
C LYS A 108 33.14 -21.51 16.07
N VAL A 109 33.44 -22.25 17.14
CA VAL A 109 34.72 -22.90 17.35
C VAL A 109 34.51 -24.43 17.28
N ARG A 110 35.32 -25.09 16.49
CA ARG A 110 35.35 -26.55 16.40
C ARG A 110 36.82 -27.03 16.57
N GLY A 111 37.13 -27.47 17.76
CA GLY A 111 38.53 -27.75 18.12
C GLY A 111 39.38 -26.48 18.00
N ARG A 112 40.45 -26.53 17.22
CA ARG A 112 41.35 -25.38 16.97
C ARG A 112 40.89 -24.45 15.85
N ILE A 113 39.79 -24.80 15.14
CA ILE A 113 39.30 -24.02 14.02
C ILE A 113 38.21 -23.07 14.48
N VAL A 114 38.42 -21.77 14.22
CA VAL A 114 37.46 -20.71 14.50
C VAL A 114 36.81 -20.26 13.17
N GLY A 115 35.49 -20.29 13.09
CA GLY A 115 34.72 -19.84 11.92
C GLY A 115 33.61 -18.89 12.33
N LYS A 116 33.11 -18.10 11.38
CA LYS A 116 31.98 -17.21 11.56
C LYS A 116 30.82 -17.64 10.66
N ARG A 117 29.58 -17.68 11.18
CA ARG A 117 28.37 -17.91 10.39
C ARG A 117 28.13 -16.71 9.47
N LYS A 118 27.36 -16.91 8.41
CA LYS A 118 26.97 -15.82 7.50
C LYS A 118 26.18 -14.75 8.24
N ASP A 119 26.49 -13.51 7.95
CA ASP A 119 25.66 -12.37 8.35
C ASP A 119 24.32 -12.43 7.60
N TRP A 120 23.28 -11.94 8.20
CA TRP A 120 21.97 -11.88 7.59
C TRP A 120 21.26 -10.60 7.98
N LYS A 121 20.20 -10.24 7.25
CA LYS A 121 19.45 -9.02 7.49
C LYS A 121 17.99 -9.36 7.71
N LYS A 122 17.35 -8.72 8.67
CA LYS A 122 15.90 -8.80 8.89
C LYS A 122 15.23 -7.46 8.70
N ALA A 123 14.02 -7.48 8.17
CA ALA A 123 13.14 -6.33 8.08
C ALA A 123 11.96 -6.54 9.03
N ILE A 124 11.61 -5.48 9.76
CA ILE A 124 10.40 -5.39 10.56
C ILE A 124 9.47 -4.48 9.79
N VAL A 125 8.39 -5.03 9.26
CA VAL A 125 7.43 -4.34 8.41
C VAL A 125 6.19 -4.03 9.23
N THR A 126 5.85 -2.77 9.37
CA THR A 126 4.61 -2.33 10.02
C THR A 126 3.59 -2.04 8.94
N LEU A 127 2.44 -2.69 9.02
CA LEU A 127 1.32 -2.47 8.11
C LEU A 127 0.41 -1.34 8.62
N PRO A 128 -0.36 -0.71 7.73
CA PRO A 128 -1.43 0.19 8.15
C PRO A 128 -2.52 -0.57 8.91
N ALA A 129 -3.24 0.11 9.78
CA ALA A 129 -4.33 -0.45 10.58
C ALA A 129 -5.37 -1.17 9.70
N GLY A 130 -5.85 -2.33 10.14
CA GLY A 130 -6.84 -3.14 9.44
C GLY A 130 -6.31 -3.98 8.28
N LYS A 131 -4.99 -3.98 8.02
CA LYS A 131 -4.36 -4.86 7.04
C LYS A 131 -3.53 -5.93 7.73
N THR A 132 -3.74 -7.18 7.33
CA THR A 132 -2.99 -8.34 7.83
C THR A 132 -2.35 -9.10 6.68
N ILE A 133 -1.25 -9.77 6.96
CA ILE A 133 -0.58 -10.66 6.01
C ILE A 133 -0.69 -12.09 6.56
N ASN A 134 -1.24 -12.99 5.76
CA ASN A 134 -1.24 -14.42 6.08
C ASN A 134 0.15 -14.99 5.75
N VAL A 135 1.02 -15.02 6.75
CA VAL A 135 2.39 -15.52 6.62
C VAL A 135 2.44 -17.04 6.70
N TYR A 136 1.39 -17.66 7.22
CA TYR A 136 1.34 -19.10 7.51
C TYR A 136 0.77 -19.97 6.38
N GLU A 137 0.12 -19.38 5.38
CA GLU A 137 -0.56 -20.12 4.31
C GLU A 137 0.33 -20.41 3.08
N GLY A 138 1.61 -20.13 3.14
CA GLY A 138 2.55 -20.24 2.01
C GLY A 138 3.71 -21.19 2.23
N VAL A 139 3.56 -22.23 3.10
CA VAL A 139 4.58 -23.26 3.31
C VAL A 139 3.98 -24.62 3.00
#